data_4bdeeb8bb6c20b6917f9da73797176e8
#
_entry.id   4bdeeb8bb6c20b6917f9da73797176e8
#
_cell.length_a   1.000
_cell.length_b   1.000
_cell.length_c   1.000
_cell.angle_alpha   90.00
_cell.angle_beta   90.00
_cell.angle_gamma   90.00
#
_symmetry.space_group_name_H-M   'P 1'
#
loop_
_entity.id
_entity.type
_entity.pdbx_description
1 polymer ?
#
loop_
_entity_poly.entity_id
_entity_poly.type
_entity_poly.pdbx_seq_one_letter_code
_entity_poly.pdbx_strand_id
1 'polypeptide(L)'
;MKLRKYLFFYLFVAICIASLFTSCDEDDVIRSSEANITSFTFDTTVAANAAVLSQPVIDEANATITFKAEESGDVSALVPTIEVSAGATVTPASGSAVSFASGSATFTVVAEDGTSKVYTVSCNMSSLIQYDFETWATPEGAMYPEVVNPEGWATCNDAVALIKNMGPMFGGITYTGEYPVRQTTDAYSGSTAAMLESVDTQGGSILGQTIPKVTAGSMFLGTFNAMAAMSDPMATTEFGILYDKKPVKVLGYYKYTPGAEFYNAAGELQADRQDACAISAVLYEVESEDETLNGSTIYTSDKIVAMASFGTGETVAEYTPFELNLEYVKDYDASKTYKFAVIFSASADGAAYNAAVGSTLYIDDVTIENEVVAE
;
A
#
# COMPACT_ATOMS: atom_id res chain seq x y z
N MET A 1 65.88 6.59 82.10
CA MET A 1 66.08 5.74 80.95
C MET A 1 64.79 5.08 80.42
N LYS A 2 63.61 5.31 81.04
CA LYS A 2 62.31 4.73 80.60
C LYS A 2 61.48 5.67 79.68
N LEU A 3 61.68 6.96 79.69
CA LEU A 3 60.91 7.90 78.94
C LEU A 3 61.29 7.95 77.44
N ARG A 4 62.54 7.62 77.11
CA ARG A 4 63.03 7.66 75.70
C ARG A 4 62.58 6.50 74.79
N LYS A 5 62.16 5.35 75.43
CA LYS A 5 61.68 4.17 74.74
C LYS A 5 60.21 4.33 74.22
N TYR A 6 59.36 5.07 74.92
CA TYR A 6 58.00 5.31 74.59
C TYR A 6 57.84 6.39 73.50
N LEU A 7 58.78 7.35 73.46
CA LEU A 7 58.76 8.39 72.39
C LEU A 7 59.05 7.79 71.02
N PHE A 8 59.94 6.81 70.89
CA PHE A 8 60.26 6.11 69.69
C PHE A 8 59.15 5.17 69.24
N PHE A 9 58.41 4.60 70.12
CA PHE A 9 57.29 3.70 69.82
C PHE A 9 56.09 4.49 69.30
N TYR A 10 55.79 5.64 69.89
CA TYR A 10 54.74 6.55 69.36
C TYR A 10 55.08 7.21 68.02
N LEU A 11 56.35 7.50 67.78
CA LEU A 11 56.80 8.07 66.52
C LEU A 11 56.71 7.01 65.40
N PHE A 12 57.01 5.71 65.72
CA PHE A 12 56.91 4.67 64.68
C PHE A 12 55.46 4.25 64.40
N VAL A 13 54.60 4.30 65.40
CA VAL A 13 53.17 4.06 65.23
C VAL A 13 52.49 5.24 64.47
N ALA A 14 52.95 6.48 64.71
CA ALA A 14 52.45 7.65 63.96
C ALA A 14 52.89 7.65 62.47
N ILE A 15 54.09 7.10 62.18
CA ILE A 15 54.59 6.99 60.80
C ILE A 15 53.88 5.79 60.09
N CYS A 16 53.52 4.74 60.74
CA CYS A 16 52.75 3.61 60.15
C CYS A 16 51.27 3.94 59.93
N ILE A 17 50.68 4.90 60.69
CA ILE A 17 49.29 5.33 60.47
C ILE A 17 49.22 6.37 59.35
N ALA A 18 50.30 7.14 59.02
CA ALA A 18 50.34 8.09 57.97
C ALA A 18 50.53 7.46 56.55
N SER A 19 50.91 6.13 56.51
CA SER A 19 51.06 5.41 55.24
C SER A 19 49.83 4.60 54.83
N LEU A 20 48.71 4.72 55.52
CA LEU A 20 47.45 3.97 55.24
C LEU A 20 46.35 4.85 54.65
N PHE A 21 46.62 6.10 54.28
CA PHE A 21 45.64 6.99 53.66
C PHE A 21 46.11 7.59 52.30
N THR A 22 46.92 6.84 51.53
CA THR A 22 47.08 7.08 50.09
C THR A 22 46.62 5.85 49.32
N SER A 23 45.37 5.38 49.57
CA SER A 23 44.57 4.78 48.55
C SER A 23 43.90 5.96 47.84
N CYS A 24 44.47 6.43 46.75
CA CYS A 24 43.68 7.02 45.72
C CYS A 24 42.75 5.88 45.25
N ASP A 25 41.52 5.86 45.71
CA ASP A 25 40.42 5.33 44.93
C ASP A 25 40.37 6.25 43.70
N GLU A 26 41.10 5.90 42.62
CA GLU A 26 40.59 6.20 41.30
C GLU A 26 39.23 5.51 41.33
N ASP A 27 38.14 6.28 41.42
CA ASP A 27 36.82 5.79 41.09
C ASP A 27 36.98 5.19 39.67
N ASP A 28 37.04 3.85 39.61
CA ASP A 28 36.93 3.11 38.38
C ASP A 28 35.53 3.45 37.85
N VAL A 29 35.45 4.57 37.09
CA VAL A 29 34.26 4.95 36.36
C VAL A 29 34.04 3.84 35.37
N ILE A 30 33.14 2.90 35.70
CA ILE A 30 32.71 1.84 34.78
C ILE A 30 32.06 2.53 33.58
N ARG A 31 32.84 2.65 32.50
CA ARG A 31 32.36 3.21 31.25
C ARG A 31 31.51 2.18 30.53
N SER A 32 30.41 2.63 29.93
CA SER A 32 29.51 1.78 29.15
C SER A 32 30.20 1.31 27.87
N SER A 33 30.08 0.02 27.55
CA SER A 33 30.49 -0.56 26.28
C SER A 33 29.34 -0.60 25.25
N GLU A 34 28.15 -0.08 25.59
CA GLU A 34 27.01 -0.10 24.70
C GLU A 34 27.16 0.91 23.57
N ALA A 35 27.27 0.42 22.34
CA ALA A 35 27.42 1.18 21.11
C ALA A 35 26.21 0.96 20.16
N ASN A 36 24.99 1.21 20.65
CA ASN A 36 23.77 0.91 19.88
C ASN A 36 23.10 2.20 19.37
N ILE A 37 22.51 2.13 18.14
CA ILE A 37 21.52 3.10 17.69
C ILE A 37 20.16 2.66 18.28
N THR A 38 19.60 3.47 19.17
CA THR A 38 18.32 3.19 19.84
C THR A 38 17.12 3.75 19.10
N SER A 39 17.34 4.82 18.30
CA SER A 39 16.33 5.41 17.42
C SER A 39 17.00 5.99 16.18
N PHE A 40 16.35 5.81 15.04
CA PHE A 40 16.75 6.41 13.75
C PHE A 40 15.48 6.80 13.01
N THR A 41 15.24 8.10 12.81
CA THR A 41 14.00 8.61 12.23
C THR A 41 14.28 9.73 11.24
N PHE A 42 13.32 9.96 10.33
CA PHE A 42 13.28 11.13 9.46
C PHE A 42 12.01 11.95 9.76
N ASP A 43 12.16 13.23 10.00
CA ASP A 43 11.04 14.17 10.02
C ASP A 43 10.71 14.56 8.57
N THR A 44 9.63 13.97 8.02
CA THR A 44 9.19 14.18 6.64
C THR A 44 8.56 15.56 6.41
N THR A 45 8.30 16.34 7.45
CA THR A 45 7.87 17.75 7.31
C THR A 45 9.04 18.66 6.94
N VAL A 46 10.27 18.19 7.12
CA VAL A 46 11.49 18.88 6.67
C VAL A 46 11.70 18.60 5.18
N ALA A 47 11.83 19.65 4.38
CA ALA A 47 11.95 19.54 2.92
C ALA A 47 13.08 18.60 2.45
N ALA A 48 14.20 18.53 3.18
CA ALA A 48 15.31 17.64 2.87
C ALA A 48 14.94 16.14 2.97
N ASN A 49 13.90 15.80 3.72
CA ASN A 49 13.44 14.43 3.94
C ASN A 49 12.15 14.11 3.18
N ALA A 50 11.68 14.99 2.29
CA ALA A 50 10.40 14.82 1.60
C ALA A 50 10.33 13.53 0.76
N ALA A 51 11.48 13.02 0.29
CA ALA A 51 11.56 11.79 -0.47
C ALA A 51 11.35 10.50 0.37
N VAL A 52 11.37 10.59 1.71
CA VAL A 52 11.26 9.41 2.59
C VAL A 52 9.82 8.92 2.66
N LEU A 53 9.58 7.68 2.24
CA LEU A 53 8.26 7.03 2.19
C LEU A 53 7.95 6.17 3.43
N SER A 54 8.98 5.68 4.12
CA SER A 54 8.78 4.88 5.34
C SER A 54 9.77 5.28 6.43
N GLN A 55 9.35 5.20 7.68
CA GLN A 55 10.30 5.34 8.79
C GLN A 55 11.28 4.17 8.82
N PRO A 56 12.54 4.41 9.20
CA PRO A 56 13.57 3.39 9.27
C PRO A 56 13.24 2.27 10.25
N VAL A 57 13.58 1.03 9.86
CA VAL A 57 13.49 -0.17 10.69
C VAL A 57 14.90 -0.61 11.08
N ILE A 58 15.16 -0.74 12.38
CA ILE A 58 16.45 -1.15 12.94
C ILE A 58 16.46 -2.66 13.14
N ASP A 59 17.43 -3.34 12.55
CA ASP A 59 17.82 -4.71 12.89
C ASP A 59 19.12 -4.67 13.70
N GLU A 60 18.97 -4.70 15.01
CA GLU A 60 20.09 -4.59 15.95
C GLU A 60 21.03 -5.79 15.87
N ALA A 61 20.51 -6.99 15.56
CA ALA A 61 21.31 -8.21 15.49
C ALA A 61 22.32 -8.20 14.33
N ASN A 62 21.91 -7.60 13.20
CA ASN A 62 22.73 -7.49 12.00
C ASN A 62 23.40 -6.11 11.85
N ALA A 63 23.12 -5.18 12.77
CA ALA A 63 23.55 -3.78 12.68
C ALA A 63 23.18 -3.13 11.34
N THR A 64 21.94 -3.36 10.90
CA THR A 64 21.38 -2.78 9.67
C THR A 64 20.13 -1.95 9.99
N ILE A 65 19.95 -0.90 9.21
CA ILE A 65 18.76 -0.05 9.24
C ILE A 65 18.28 0.09 7.81
N THR A 66 16.97 -0.08 7.58
CA THR A 66 16.41 0.02 6.23
C THR A 66 15.24 0.98 6.20
N PHE A 67 15.13 1.79 5.15
CA PHE A 67 13.98 2.64 4.88
C PHE A 67 13.71 2.70 3.37
N LYS A 68 12.53 3.24 3.00
CA LYS A 68 12.14 3.45 1.62
C LYS A 68 12.14 4.94 1.29
N ALA A 69 12.54 5.27 0.06
CA ALA A 69 12.45 6.60 -0.51
C ALA A 69 11.89 6.56 -1.93
N GLU A 70 11.27 7.64 -2.36
CA GLU A 70 10.75 7.79 -3.71
C GLU A 70 11.89 7.88 -4.73
N GLU A 71 11.80 7.13 -5.84
CA GLU A 71 12.80 7.06 -6.90
C GLU A 71 13.08 8.43 -7.54
N SER A 72 12.04 9.24 -7.70
CA SER A 72 12.15 10.61 -8.23
C SER A 72 12.65 11.62 -7.22
N GLY A 73 12.78 11.24 -5.94
CA GLY A 73 13.12 12.12 -4.84
C GLY A 73 14.62 12.34 -4.65
N ASP A 74 14.99 13.47 -4.10
CA ASP A 74 16.39 13.77 -3.78
C ASP A 74 16.79 13.12 -2.44
N VAL A 75 17.65 12.13 -2.50
CA VAL A 75 18.23 11.43 -1.34
C VAL A 75 19.70 11.79 -1.09
N SER A 76 20.20 12.82 -1.76
CA SER A 76 21.62 13.23 -1.67
C SER A 76 21.99 13.95 -0.36
N ALA A 77 21.00 14.42 0.40
CA ALA A 77 21.22 15.23 1.61
C ALA A 77 20.12 15.02 2.67
N LEU A 78 19.72 13.76 2.94
CA LEU A 78 18.73 13.46 3.98
C LEU A 78 19.27 13.77 5.38
N VAL A 79 18.41 14.24 6.29
CA VAL A 79 18.75 14.68 7.64
C VAL A 79 18.09 13.77 8.68
N PRO A 80 18.77 12.67 9.12
CA PRO A 80 18.23 11.77 10.13
C PRO A 80 18.33 12.36 11.53
N THR A 81 17.35 12.05 12.38
CA THR A 81 17.43 12.20 13.84
C THR A 81 17.81 10.87 14.45
N ILE A 82 18.90 10.82 15.19
CA ILE A 82 19.52 9.61 15.70
C ILE A 82 19.68 9.71 17.22
N GLU A 83 19.21 8.67 17.92
CA GLU A 83 19.50 8.45 19.34
C GLU A 83 20.40 7.22 19.50
N VAL A 84 21.34 7.28 20.43
CA VAL A 84 22.30 6.21 20.71
C VAL A 84 22.29 5.85 22.20
N SER A 85 22.93 4.75 22.57
CA SER A 85 23.14 4.34 23.97
C SER A 85 23.71 5.49 24.79
N ALA A 86 23.36 5.52 26.09
CA ALA A 86 23.79 6.60 26.99
C ALA A 86 25.32 6.76 27.01
N GLY A 87 25.79 8.00 26.81
CA GLY A 87 27.21 8.31 26.77
C GLY A 87 27.94 7.96 25.46
N ALA A 88 27.25 7.28 24.51
CA ALA A 88 27.82 6.99 23.19
C ALA A 88 27.73 8.19 22.24
N THR A 89 28.53 8.16 21.19
CA THR A 89 28.49 9.15 20.08
C THR A 89 28.30 8.44 18.76
N VAL A 90 27.73 9.13 17.76
CA VAL A 90 27.51 8.60 16.41
C VAL A 90 28.14 9.50 15.35
N THR A 91 28.70 8.90 14.32
CA THR A 91 29.25 9.59 13.16
C THR A 91 28.72 8.94 11.87
N PRO A 92 28.07 9.66 10.93
CA PRO A 92 27.68 11.09 10.99
C PRO A 92 26.79 11.43 12.19
N ALA A 93 26.87 12.67 12.69
CA ALA A 93 26.10 13.09 13.85
C ALA A 93 24.61 13.24 13.53
N SER A 94 23.74 13.05 14.54
CA SER A 94 22.30 13.34 14.44
C SER A 94 22.07 14.76 13.91
N GLY A 95 21.12 14.91 12.98
CA GLY A 95 20.82 16.19 12.34
C GLY A 95 21.80 16.62 11.24
N SER A 96 22.82 15.83 10.93
CA SER A 96 23.73 16.10 9.80
C SER A 96 23.14 15.59 8.48
N ALA A 97 23.35 16.34 7.39
CA ALA A 97 22.97 15.87 6.06
C ALA A 97 23.84 14.68 5.62
N VAL A 98 23.21 13.63 5.14
CA VAL A 98 23.85 12.38 4.70
C VAL A 98 23.31 12.00 3.32
N SER A 99 24.21 11.60 2.41
CA SER A 99 23.84 11.12 1.08
C SER A 99 23.55 9.63 1.07
N PHE A 100 22.41 9.27 0.51
CA PHE A 100 22.01 7.90 0.20
C PHE A 100 21.93 7.63 -1.31
N ALA A 101 22.48 8.50 -2.14
CA ALA A 101 22.46 8.36 -3.60
C ALA A 101 23.15 7.08 -4.11
N SER A 102 24.02 6.46 -3.30
CA SER A 102 24.63 5.16 -3.60
C SER A 102 23.83 3.96 -3.06
N GLY A 103 22.60 4.18 -2.58
CA GLY A 103 21.73 3.16 -1.99
C GLY A 103 21.99 2.90 -0.50
N SER A 104 23.11 3.32 0.08
CA SER A 104 23.40 3.14 1.50
C SER A 104 24.40 4.14 2.06
N ALA A 105 24.41 4.28 3.39
CA ALA A 105 25.40 5.01 4.16
C ALA A 105 25.78 4.26 5.43
N THR A 106 26.98 4.50 5.96
CA THR A 106 27.46 3.87 7.20
C THR A 106 27.47 4.86 8.34
N PHE A 107 27.09 4.38 9.53
CA PHE A 107 27.11 5.13 10.78
C PHE A 107 27.94 4.38 11.81
N THR A 108 28.90 5.03 12.41
CA THR A 108 29.74 4.44 13.47
C THR A 108 29.32 4.99 14.81
N VAL A 109 28.92 4.12 15.71
CA VAL A 109 28.64 4.44 17.13
C VAL A 109 29.86 4.07 17.96
N VAL A 110 30.29 4.99 18.84
CA VAL A 110 31.39 4.78 19.76
C VAL A 110 30.88 4.97 21.19
N ALA A 111 30.99 3.92 22.00
CA ALA A 111 30.63 3.91 23.41
C ALA A 111 31.65 4.67 24.29
N GLU A 112 31.32 4.91 25.56
CA GLU A 112 32.19 5.62 26.51
C GLU A 112 33.53 4.94 26.73
N ASP A 113 33.60 3.61 26.68
CA ASP A 113 34.82 2.81 26.84
C ASP A 113 35.67 2.73 25.57
N GLY A 114 35.17 3.29 24.43
CA GLY A 114 35.79 3.24 23.11
C GLY A 114 35.39 2.05 22.26
N THR A 115 34.52 1.16 22.72
CA THR A 115 33.91 0.11 21.91
C THR A 115 33.12 0.75 20.76
N SER A 116 33.25 0.21 19.54
CA SER A 116 32.57 0.76 18.38
C SER A 116 31.75 -0.28 17.64
N LYS A 117 30.61 0.17 17.07
CA LYS A 117 29.73 -0.62 16.21
C LYS A 117 29.38 0.18 14.96
N VAL A 118 29.42 -0.50 13.81
CA VAL A 118 29.11 0.12 12.52
C VAL A 118 27.76 -0.38 12.04
N TYR A 119 26.86 0.54 11.76
CA TYR A 119 25.55 0.28 11.16
C TYR A 119 25.62 0.61 9.66
N THR A 120 25.02 -0.27 8.85
CA THR A 120 24.73 0.01 7.44
C THR A 120 23.28 0.44 7.32
N VAL A 121 23.05 1.67 6.88
CA VAL A 121 21.71 2.20 6.63
C VAL A 121 21.45 2.15 5.14
N SER A 122 20.46 1.35 4.72
CA SER A 122 20.08 1.15 3.33
C SER A 122 18.82 1.90 2.96
N CYS A 123 18.86 2.61 1.83
CA CYS A 123 17.75 3.31 1.21
C CYS A 123 17.24 2.47 0.03
N ASN A 124 16.05 1.90 0.16
CA ASN A 124 15.39 1.16 -0.91
C ASN A 124 14.51 2.12 -1.70
N MET A 125 14.77 2.27 -3.00
CA MET A 125 13.98 3.14 -3.86
C MET A 125 12.65 2.50 -4.22
N SER A 126 11.58 3.31 -4.27
CA SER A 126 10.24 2.92 -4.71
C SER A 126 9.72 3.91 -5.74
N SER A 127 9.13 3.39 -6.80
CA SER A 127 8.43 4.20 -7.81
C SER A 127 6.94 4.20 -7.49
N LEU A 128 6.31 5.39 -7.48
CA LEU A 128 4.89 5.56 -7.17
C LEU A 128 4.10 5.92 -8.43
N ILE A 129 2.94 5.30 -8.59
CA ILE A 129 1.91 5.71 -9.56
C ILE A 129 0.66 6.09 -8.77
N GLN A 130 0.15 7.30 -8.98
CA GLN A 130 -0.98 7.85 -8.23
C GLN A 130 -2.18 8.06 -9.13
N TYR A 131 -3.37 7.76 -8.60
CA TYR A 131 -4.68 7.95 -9.20
C TYR A 131 -5.55 8.76 -8.23
N ASP A 132 -5.78 10.02 -8.54
CA ASP A 132 -6.50 10.99 -7.72
C ASP A 132 -8.01 11.10 -8.03
N PHE A 133 -8.47 10.46 -9.11
CA PHE A 133 -9.84 10.50 -9.60
C PHE A 133 -10.45 11.92 -9.77
N GLU A 134 -9.61 12.92 -10.05
CA GLU A 134 -10.02 14.30 -10.22
C GLU A 134 -10.48 14.62 -11.66
N THR A 135 -10.04 13.84 -12.66
CA THR A 135 -10.30 14.12 -14.06
C THR A 135 -11.23 13.11 -14.69
N TRP A 136 -12.46 13.55 -14.96
CA TRP A 136 -13.52 12.77 -15.60
C TRP A 136 -13.95 13.43 -16.90
N ALA A 137 -14.22 12.66 -17.94
CA ALA A 137 -14.79 13.15 -19.19
C ALA A 137 -15.72 12.10 -19.80
N THR A 138 -16.68 12.56 -20.61
CA THR A 138 -17.54 11.65 -21.36
C THR A 138 -16.82 11.28 -22.67
N PRO A 139 -16.43 10.01 -22.88
CA PRO A 139 -15.82 9.57 -24.11
C PRO A 139 -16.75 9.82 -25.32
N GLU A 140 -16.18 9.96 -26.50
CA GLU A 140 -16.96 10.16 -27.71
C GLU A 140 -17.93 8.99 -27.96
N GLY A 141 -19.22 9.29 -28.03
CA GLY A 141 -20.28 8.30 -28.20
C GLY A 141 -20.77 7.63 -26.92
N ALA A 142 -20.12 7.85 -25.79
CA ALA A 142 -20.61 7.37 -24.49
C ALA A 142 -21.69 8.29 -23.91
N MET A 143 -22.51 7.75 -22.99
CA MET A 143 -23.58 8.49 -22.32
C MET A 143 -23.29 8.76 -20.85
N TYR A 144 -22.05 8.54 -20.41
CA TYR A 144 -21.61 8.65 -19.02
C TYR A 144 -20.13 9.09 -18.98
N PRO A 145 -19.71 9.80 -17.93
CA PRO A 145 -18.32 10.14 -17.75
C PRO A 145 -17.51 8.94 -17.25
N GLU A 146 -16.22 8.92 -17.62
CA GLU A 146 -15.21 7.97 -17.13
C GLU A 146 -13.96 8.71 -16.68
N VAL A 147 -13.13 8.05 -15.87
CA VAL A 147 -11.82 8.56 -15.49
C VAL A 147 -10.91 8.60 -16.71
N VAL A 148 -10.37 9.76 -17.03
CA VAL A 148 -9.53 9.94 -18.24
C VAL A 148 -8.07 10.27 -17.92
N ASN A 149 -7.73 10.53 -16.67
CA ASN A 149 -6.35 10.80 -16.26
C ASN A 149 -6.10 10.32 -14.82
N PRO A 150 -5.10 9.45 -14.60
CA PRO A 150 -4.37 8.72 -15.65
C PRO A 150 -5.24 7.69 -16.38
N GLU A 151 -4.86 7.33 -17.59
CA GLU A 151 -5.57 6.38 -18.44
C GLU A 151 -5.49 4.93 -17.91
N GLY A 152 -6.33 4.06 -18.45
CA GLY A 152 -6.30 2.62 -18.21
C GLY A 152 -7.45 2.09 -17.36
N TRP A 153 -8.30 2.97 -16.82
CA TRP A 153 -9.49 2.55 -16.09
C TRP A 153 -10.64 2.23 -17.05
N ALA A 154 -11.30 1.09 -16.79
CA ALA A 154 -12.54 0.68 -17.41
C ALA A 154 -13.62 0.47 -16.35
N THR A 155 -14.88 0.59 -16.75
CA THR A 155 -16.04 0.45 -15.89
C THR A 155 -17.08 -0.50 -16.49
N CYS A 156 -17.97 -1.03 -15.65
CA CYS A 156 -19.13 -1.81 -16.11
C CYS A 156 -20.27 -0.92 -16.71
N ASN A 157 -20.07 0.38 -16.85
CA ASN A 157 -21.10 1.30 -17.33
C ASN A 157 -21.61 0.99 -18.72
N ASP A 158 -20.75 0.45 -19.61
CA ASP A 158 -21.15 0.01 -20.95
C ASP A 158 -22.21 -1.10 -20.93
N ALA A 159 -22.17 -2.01 -19.95
CA ALA A 159 -23.22 -3.02 -19.81
C ALA A 159 -24.58 -2.39 -19.51
N VAL A 160 -24.63 -1.38 -18.64
CA VAL A 160 -25.86 -0.66 -18.32
C VAL A 160 -26.29 0.25 -19.47
N ALA A 161 -25.34 0.85 -20.20
CA ALA A 161 -25.66 1.60 -21.43
C ALA A 161 -26.31 0.70 -22.47
N LEU A 162 -25.84 -0.54 -22.62
CA LEU A 162 -26.46 -1.54 -23.50
C LEU A 162 -27.90 -1.85 -23.06
N ILE A 163 -28.15 -2.05 -21.77
CA ILE A 163 -29.49 -2.28 -21.20
C ILE A 163 -30.39 -1.06 -21.46
N LYS A 164 -29.92 0.17 -21.22
CA LYS A 164 -30.67 1.41 -21.48
C LYS A 164 -31.08 1.54 -22.96
N ASN A 165 -30.19 1.20 -23.89
CA ASN A 165 -30.39 1.36 -25.31
C ASN A 165 -31.24 0.24 -25.91
N MET A 166 -30.94 -1.00 -25.58
CA MET A 166 -31.56 -2.18 -26.23
C MET A 166 -32.75 -2.72 -25.45
N GLY A 167 -32.81 -2.53 -24.12
CA GLY A 167 -33.87 -3.04 -23.27
C GLY A 167 -35.27 -2.67 -23.72
N PRO A 168 -35.57 -1.40 -23.99
CA PRO A 168 -36.89 -0.98 -24.47
C PRO A 168 -37.31 -1.60 -25.81
N MET A 169 -36.34 -1.83 -26.70
CA MET A 169 -36.61 -2.32 -28.06
C MET A 169 -36.74 -3.84 -28.14
N PHE A 170 -35.95 -4.57 -27.35
CA PHE A 170 -35.78 -6.03 -27.54
C PHE A 170 -36.06 -6.86 -26.29
N GLY A 171 -36.22 -6.24 -25.11
CA GLY A 171 -36.39 -6.94 -23.83
C GLY A 171 -37.61 -6.50 -23.01
N GLY A 172 -38.28 -5.41 -23.40
CA GLY A 172 -39.36 -4.81 -22.62
C GLY A 172 -38.85 -4.23 -21.28
N ILE A 173 -37.55 -4.04 -21.12
CA ILE A 173 -36.88 -3.48 -19.94
C ILE A 173 -36.67 -1.99 -20.17
N THR A 174 -37.15 -1.15 -19.24
CA THR A 174 -36.91 0.29 -19.27
C THR A 174 -36.12 0.68 -18.04
N TYR A 175 -34.81 0.67 -18.13
CA TYR A 175 -33.93 1.13 -17.06
C TYR A 175 -33.70 2.63 -17.16
N THR A 176 -34.12 3.37 -16.13
CA THR A 176 -33.97 4.83 -16.01
C THR A 176 -33.05 5.26 -14.87
N GLY A 177 -32.45 4.31 -14.15
CA GLY A 177 -31.54 4.59 -13.04
C GLY A 177 -30.19 5.15 -13.48
N GLU A 178 -29.37 5.43 -12.52
CA GLU A 178 -28.00 5.94 -12.71
C GLU A 178 -27.05 4.87 -13.27
N TYR A 179 -25.88 5.29 -13.75
CA TYR A 179 -24.82 4.36 -14.10
C TYR A 179 -24.12 3.83 -12.83
N PRO A 180 -23.63 2.58 -12.84
CA PRO A 180 -22.98 1.98 -11.69
C PRO A 180 -21.75 2.72 -11.18
N VAL A 181 -20.94 3.29 -12.09
CA VAL A 181 -19.73 4.01 -11.72
C VAL A 181 -19.88 5.48 -12.09
N ARG A 182 -19.65 6.36 -11.13
CA ARG A 182 -19.87 7.80 -11.25
C ARG A 182 -18.81 8.58 -10.49
N GLN A 183 -18.56 9.79 -10.96
CA GLN A 183 -17.88 10.83 -10.19
C GLN A 183 -18.75 11.28 -9.00
N THR A 184 -18.13 11.52 -7.86
CA THR A 184 -18.76 12.09 -6.68
C THR A 184 -17.95 13.24 -6.11
N THR A 185 -18.59 14.20 -5.45
CA THR A 185 -17.93 15.27 -4.67
C THR A 185 -17.69 14.89 -3.21
N ASP A 186 -18.13 13.70 -2.79
CA ASP A 186 -17.76 13.11 -1.51
C ASP A 186 -16.39 12.44 -1.69
N ALA A 187 -15.31 13.20 -1.50
CA ALA A 187 -13.93 12.83 -1.74
C ALA A 187 -13.12 12.82 -0.43
N TYR A 188 -12.08 11.99 -0.39
CA TYR A 188 -11.08 11.99 0.69
C TYR A 188 -10.18 13.20 0.57
N SER A 189 -9.69 13.47 -0.63
CA SER A 189 -8.88 14.64 -0.95
C SER A 189 -9.37 15.30 -2.24
N GLY A 190 -8.85 16.47 -2.57
CA GLY A 190 -9.22 17.18 -3.78
C GLY A 190 -10.68 17.56 -3.86
N SER A 191 -11.30 17.35 -5.00
CA SER A 191 -12.66 17.76 -5.32
C SER A 191 -13.61 16.61 -5.65
N THR A 192 -13.07 15.48 -6.11
CA THR A 192 -13.85 14.35 -6.60
C THR A 192 -13.22 13.00 -6.30
N ALA A 193 -14.07 11.98 -6.23
CA ALA A 193 -13.70 10.58 -6.02
C ALA A 193 -14.51 9.68 -6.96
N ALA A 194 -14.18 8.39 -7.02
CA ALA A 194 -14.97 7.39 -7.70
C ALA A 194 -16.02 6.77 -6.76
N MET A 195 -17.28 6.73 -7.19
CA MET A 195 -18.38 6.05 -6.52
C MET A 195 -18.87 4.89 -7.38
N LEU A 196 -18.87 3.69 -6.82
CA LEU A 196 -19.33 2.45 -7.44
C LEU A 196 -20.59 2.00 -6.72
N GLU A 197 -21.67 1.79 -7.44
CA GLU A 197 -22.96 1.34 -6.87
C GLU A 197 -23.49 0.11 -7.60
N SER A 198 -23.95 -0.87 -6.84
CA SER A 198 -24.68 -2.01 -7.39
C SER A 198 -26.13 -1.64 -7.65
N VAL A 199 -26.51 -1.52 -8.93
CA VAL A 199 -27.78 -0.97 -9.37
C VAL A 199 -28.80 -2.05 -9.76
N ASP A 200 -30.10 -1.78 -9.48
CA ASP A 200 -31.20 -2.67 -9.88
C ASP A 200 -31.47 -2.58 -11.39
N THR A 201 -30.90 -3.49 -12.16
CA THR A 201 -31.11 -3.59 -13.62
C THR A 201 -32.36 -4.37 -14.00
N GLN A 202 -33.23 -4.68 -13.01
CA GLN A 202 -34.58 -5.24 -13.10
C GLN A 202 -34.66 -6.71 -13.50
N GLY A 203 -33.58 -7.32 -13.98
CA GLY A 203 -33.60 -8.68 -14.50
C GLY A 203 -34.29 -8.78 -15.85
N GLY A 204 -34.36 -9.98 -16.39
CA GLY A 204 -35.07 -10.27 -17.66
C GLY A 204 -34.15 -10.78 -18.76
N SER A 205 -34.47 -10.42 -20.00
CA SER A 205 -33.71 -10.90 -21.16
C SER A 205 -33.73 -9.87 -22.30
N ILE A 206 -32.62 -9.70 -22.96
CA ILE A 206 -32.49 -8.91 -24.20
C ILE A 206 -31.93 -9.84 -25.28
N LEU A 207 -32.65 -10.06 -26.36
CA LEU A 207 -32.25 -10.95 -27.47
C LEU A 207 -31.86 -12.37 -27.02
N GLY A 208 -32.52 -12.87 -25.95
CA GLY A 208 -32.24 -14.20 -25.40
C GLY A 208 -31.09 -14.25 -24.40
N GLN A 209 -30.38 -13.14 -24.17
CA GLN A 209 -29.35 -13.06 -23.13
C GLN A 209 -29.96 -12.61 -21.81
N THR A 210 -29.55 -13.24 -20.73
CA THR A 210 -30.00 -12.92 -19.37
C THR A 210 -29.45 -11.57 -18.93
N ILE A 211 -30.34 -10.69 -18.49
CA ILE A 211 -29.97 -9.46 -17.78
C ILE A 211 -30.09 -9.76 -16.27
N PRO A 212 -29.05 -9.47 -15.49
CA PRO A 212 -29.10 -9.70 -14.05
C PRO A 212 -30.11 -8.79 -13.36
N LYS A 213 -30.64 -9.20 -12.22
CA LYS A 213 -31.48 -8.36 -11.35
C LYS A 213 -30.65 -7.18 -10.85
N VAL A 214 -29.39 -7.44 -10.46
CA VAL A 214 -28.46 -6.43 -9.97
C VAL A 214 -27.19 -6.46 -10.80
N THR A 215 -26.77 -5.30 -11.30
CA THR A 215 -25.46 -5.09 -11.92
C THR A 215 -24.55 -4.44 -10.90
N ALA A 216 -23.51 -5.15 -10.48
CA ALA A 216 -22.52 -4.66 -9.52
C ALA A 216 -21.69 -3.51 -10.12
N GLY A 217 -21.53 -2.41 -9.37
CA GLY A 217 -20.60 -1.35 -9.73
C GLY A 217 -19.16 -1.87 -9.67
N SER A 218 -18.46 -1.84 -10.79
CA SER A 218 -17.07 -2.26 -10.88
C SER A 218 -16.25 -1.32 -11.74
N MET A 219 -15.01 -1.06 -11.32
CA MET A 219 -14.01 -0.27 -12.01
C MET A 219 -12.65 -0.96 -11.86
N PHE A 220 -11.86 -1.01 -12.94
CA PHE A 220 -10.60 -1.74 -12.93
C PHE A 220 -9.62 -1.20 -13.98
N LEU A 221 -8.34 -1.44 -13.78
CA LEU A 221 -7.34 -1.27 -14.83
C LEU A 221 -7.51 -2.38 -15.86
N GLY A 222 -7.74 -2.00 -17.15
CA GLY A 222 -8.02 -2.91 -18.26
C GLY A 222 -9.00 -2.35 -19.26
N THR A 223 -9.76 -3.22 -19.94
CA THR A 223 -10.81 -2.84 -20.89
C THR A 223 -12.12 -3.58 -20.62
N PHE A 224 -13.24 -2.98 -20.99
CA PHE A 224 -14.58 -3.58 -20.85
C PHE A 224 -15.24 -3.74 -22.20
N ASN A 225 -15.62 -4.97 -22.54
CA ASN A 225 -16.28 -5.31 -23.80
C ASN A 225 -17.71 -5.79 -23.53
N ALA A 226 -18.66 -4.86 -23.48
CA ALA A 226 -20.07 -5.17 -23.22
C ALA A 226 -20.66 -6.17 -24.22
N MET A 227 -20.19 -6.19 -25.48
CA MET A 227 -20.71 -7.09 -26.51
C MET A 227 -20.32 -8.55 -26.26
N ALA A 228 -19.24 -8.82 -25.52
CA ALA A 228 -18.86 -10.18 -25.13
C ALA A 228 -19.93 -10.86 -24.28
N ALA A 229 -20.76 -10.09 -23.53
CA ALA A 229 -21.90 -10.62 -22.77
C ALA A 229 -22.90 -11.41 -23.62
N MET A 230 -22.94 -11.19 -24.91
CA MET A 230 -23.81 -11.94 -25.83
C MET A 230 -23.40 -13.41 -25.96
N SER A 231 -22.17 -13.76 -25.63
CA SER A 231 -21.65 -15.15 -25.68
C SER A 231 -21.22 -15.66 -24.30
N ASP A 232 -20.51 -14.85 -23.55
CA ASP A 232 -19.98 -15.16 -22.23
C ASP A 232 -19.93 -13.89 -21.36
N PRO A 233 -20.79 -13.73 -20.36
CA PRO A 233 -20.75 -12.57 -19.45
C PRO A 233 -19.43 -12.38 -18.73
N MET A 234 -18.70 -13.47 -18.43
CA MET A 234 -17.40 -13.39 -17.75
C MET A 234 -16.28 -12.90 -18.67
N ALA A 235 -16.48 -12.91 -19.99
CA ALA A 235 -15.54 -12.38 -20.97
C ALA A 235 -15.69 -10.85 -21.21
N THR A 236 -16.65 -10.20 -20.54
CA THR A 236 -16.83 -8.73 -20.69
C THR A 236 -15.69 -7.93 -20.08
N THR A 237 -15.03 -8.46 -19.05
CA THR A 237 -13.91 -7.82 -18.38
C THR A 237 -12.60 -8.37 -18.92
N GLU A 238 -11.77 -7.50 -19.45
CA GLU A 238 -10.42 -7.80 -19.90
C GLU A 238 -9.46 -7.09 -18.94
N PHE A 239 -9.06 -7.80 -17.88
CA PHE A 239 -8.32 -7.22 -16.76
C PHE A 239 -6.85 -6.98 -17.11
N GLY A 240 -6.31 -5.86 -16.63
CA GLY A 240 -4.90 -5.52 -16.64
C GLY A 240 -4.47 -4.67 -17.84
N ILE A 241 -3.62 -3.71 -17.54
CA ILE A 241 -2.84 -2.94 -18.51
C ILE A 241 -1.43 -3.47 -18.58
N LEU A 242 -0.70 -3.25 -19.67
CA LEU A 242 0.74 -3.56 -19.74
C LEU A 242 1.48 -2.87 -18.62
N TYR A 243 2.39 -3.61 -17.98
CA TYR A 243 3.05 -3.13 -16.78
C TYR A 243 4.51 -3.58 -16.73
N ASP A 244 5.43 -2.63 -16.74
CA ASP A 244 6.88 -2.82 -16.80
C ASP A 244 7.59 -2.69 -15.45
N LYS A 245 6.82 -2.55 -14.36
CA LYS A 245 7.34 -2.37 -13.01
C LYS A 245 7.01 -3.58 -12.12
N LYS A 246 7.70 -3.68 -10.99
CA LYS A 246 7.43 -4.70 -9.95
C LYS A 246 6.53 -4.10 -8.86
N PRO A 247 5.19 -4.25 -8.92
CA PRO A 247 4.30 -3.71 -7.92
C PRO A 247 4.43 -4.49 -6.61
N VAL A 248 4.59 -3.79 -5.49
CA VAL A 248 4.71 -4.43 -4.16
C VAL A 248 3.53 -4.12 -3.27
N LYS A 249 2.85 -2.98 -3.53
CA LYS A 249 1.74 -2.56 -2.70
C LYS A 249 0.76 -1.69 -3.48
N VAL A 250 -0.53 -1.80 -3.16
CA VAL A 250 -1.57 -0.84 -3.55
C VAL A 250 -2.19 -0.26 -2.30
N LEU A 251 -2.23 1.06 -2.23
CA LEU A 251 -2.77 1.85 -1.12
C LEU A 251 -3.91 2.71 -1.65
N GLY A 252 -4.80 3.15 -0.76
CA GLY A 252 -5.83 4.13 -1.07
C GLY A 252 -6.81 4.30 0.07
N TYR A 253 -7.88 5.03 -0.20
CA TYR A 253 -8.93 5.28 0.78
C TYR A 253 -10.27 4.82 0.24
N TYR A 254 -11.10 4.25 1.12
CA TYR A 254 -12.42 3.78 0.75
C TYR A 254 -13.46 4.09 1.81
N LYS A 255 -14.73 4.14 1.37
CA LYS A 255 -15.93 4.01 2.21
C LYS A 255 -16.81 2.93 1.61
N TYR A 256 -17.60 2.25 2.44
CA TYR A 256 -18.49 1.22 1.98
C TYR A 256 -19.80 1.18 2.77
N THR A 257 -20.89 0.94 2.04
CA THR A 257 -22.19 0.66 2.63
C THR A 257 -22.82 -0.51 1.89
N PRO A 258 -23.06 -1.66 2.52
CA PRO A 258 -23.75 -2.78 1.89
C PRO A 258 -25.22 -2.46 1.66
N GLY A 259 -25.76 -2.90 0.52
CA GLY A 259 -27.19 -2.84 0.23
C GLY A 259 -27.97 -3.82 1.12
N ALA A 260 -29.23 -3.51 1.36
CA ALA A 260 -30.09 -4.29 2.27
C ALA A 260 -30.66 -5.57 1.63
N GLU A 261 -30.86 -5.57 0.31
CA GLU A 261 -31.50 -6.66 -0.43
C GLU A 261 -30.53 -7.35 -1.36
N PHE A 262 -30.05 -8.54 -0.95
CA PHE A 262 -29.11 -9.34 -1.74
C PHE A 262 -29.87 -10.29 -2.67
N TYR A 263 -29.55 -10.26 -3.95
CA TYR A 263 -30.13 -11.12 -4.97
C TYR A 263 -29.05 -12.05 -5.55
N ASN A 264 -29.47 -13.31 -5.85
CA ASN A 264 -28.62 -14.26 -6.57
C ASN A 264 -28.74 -14.05 -8.09
N ALA A 265 -27.94 -14.81 -8.86
CA ALA A 265 -27.93 -14.74 -10.32
C ALA A 265 -29.29 -15.03 -10.97
N ALA A 266 -30.20 -15.76 -10.31
CA ALA A 266 -31.57 -16.01 -10.75
C ALA A 266 -32.51 -14.81 -10.45
N GLY A 267 -32.04 -13.77 -9.78
CA GLY A 267 -32.86 -12.64 -9.34
C GLY A 267 -33.72 -12.95 -8.12
N GLU A 268 -33.37 -13.97 -7.33
CA GLU A 268 -34.09 -14.36 -6.12
C GLU A 268 -33.46 -13.70 -4.90
N LEU A 269 -34.28 -13.07 -4.06
CA LEU A 269 -33.87 -12.44 -2.80
C LEU A 269 -33.31 -13.49 -1.82
N GLN A 270 -32.12 -13.20 -1.30
CA GLN A 270 -31.40 -14.00 -0.30
C GLN A 270 -31.41 -13.25 1.03
N ALA A 271 -32.46 -13.45 1.84
CA ALA A 271 -32.71 -12.64 3.05
C ALA A 271 -31.63 -12.78 4.14
N ASP A 272 -30.90 -13.90 4.17
CA ASP A 272 -29.87 -14.19 5.17
C ASP A 272 -28.45 -13.88 4.67
N ARG A 273 -28.31 -13.20 3.52
CA ARG A 273 -27.03 -12.89 2.90
C ARG A 273 -26.77 -11.40 2.91
N GLN A 274 -25.58 -11.02 3.39
CA GLN A 274 -25.06 -9.65 3.34
C GLN A 274 -24.06 -9.52 2.21
N ASP A 275 -24.05 -8.38 1.54
CA ASP A 275 -23.07 -8.06 0.52
C ASP A 275 -21.75 -7.58 1.13
N ALA A 276 -20.69 -7.66 0.35
CA ALA A 276 -19.36 -7.15 0.70
C ALA A 276 -18.72 -6.50 -0.52
N CYS A 277 -17.94 -5.45 -0.32
CA CYS A 277 -17.07 -4.94 -1.39
C CYS A 277 -15.86 -5.83 -1.59
N ALA A 278 -15.20 -5.67 -2.73
CA ALA A 278 -13.91 -6.28 -3.01
C ALA A 278 -12.95 -5.26 -3.65
N ILE A 279 -11.72 -5.25 -3.15
CA ILE A 279 -10.59 -4.50 -3.72
C ILE A 279 -9.48 -5.52 -3.93
N SER A 280 -8.93 -5.62 -5.15
CA SER A 280 -7.87 -6.57 -5.44
C SER A 280 -6.85 -6.01 -6.42
N ALA A 281 -5.64 -6.59 -6.37
CA ALA A 281 -4.56 -6.29 -7.27
C ALA A 281 -3.94 -7.60 -7.75
N VAL A 282 -3.73 -7.75 -9.06
CA VAL A 282 -3.21 -8.97 -9.68
C VAL A 282 -2.18 -8.62 -10.74
N LEU A 283 -0.96 -9.12 -10.57
CA LEU A 283 0.10 -9.12 -11.57
C LEU A 283 0.16 -10.49 -12.22
N TYR A 284 0.13 -10.56 -13.55
CA TYR A 284 0.22 -11.82 -14.27
C TYR A 284 1.08 -11.70 -15.53
N GLU A 285 1.75 -12.80 -15.89
CA GLU A 285 2.60 -12.91 -17.08
C GLU A 285 1.74 -13.15 -18.33
N VAL A 286 2.11 -12.53 -19.46
CA VAL A 286 1.47 -12.71 -20.76
C VAL A 286 2.51 -13.03 -21.82
N GLU A 287 2.11 -13.81 -22.85
CA GLU A 287 2.95 -14.16 -24.01
C GLU A 287 2.82 -13.13 -25.13
N SER A 288 1.73 -12.35 -25.14
CA SER A 288 1.49 -11.24 -26.05
C SER A 288 0.69 -10.12 -25.37
N GLU A 289 0.79 -8.91 -25.92
CA GLU A 289 0.07 -7.73 -25.40
C GLU A 289 -1.46 -7.87 -25.48
N ASP A 290 -1.96 -8.66 -26.44
CA ASP A 290 -3.39 -8.90 -26.61
C ASP A 290 -3.95 -9.91 -25.61
N GLU A 291 -3.08 -10.69 -24.96
CA GLU A 291 -3.50 -11.68 -23.98
C GLU A 291 -4.02 -11.00 -22.71
N THR A 292 -5.18 -11.47 -22.22
CA THR A 292 -5.81 -10.90 -21.00
C THR A 292 -6.48 -11.98 -20.18
N LEU A 293 -6.55 -11.76 -18.85
CA LEU A 293 -7.40 -12.53 -17.95
C LEU A 293 -8.77 -11.86 -17.82
N ASN A 294 -9.81 -12.65 -17.65
CA ASN A 294 -11.18 -12.20 -17.55
C ASN A 294 -11.84 -12.60 -16.21
N GLY A 295 -13.13 -12.36 -16.07
CA GLY A 295 -13.89 -12.65 -14.85
C GLY A 295 -13.78 -14.09 -14.34
N SER A 296 -13.56 -15.08 -15.23
CA SER A 296 -13.39 -16.49 -14.86
C SER A 296 -11.95 -16.83 -14.43
N THR A 297 -10.95 -16.06 -14.86
CA THR A 297 -9.54 -16.47 -14.79
C THR A 297 -8.68 -15.54 -13.93
N ILE A 298 -9.13 -14.33 -13.63
CA ILE A 298 -8.30 -13.30 -12.94
C ILE A 298 -7.80 -13.73 -11.56
N TYR A 299 -8.47 -14.65 -10.88
CA TYR A 299 -8.07 -15.13 -9.56
C TYR A 299 -7.59 -16.58 -9.53
N THR A 300 -7.64 -17.29 -10.68
CA THR A 300 -7.40 -18.75 -10.74
C THR A 300 -6.36 -19.17 -11.77
N SER A 301 -5.93 -18.25 -12.64
CA SER A 301 -4.96 -18.55 -13.69
C SER A 301 -3.60 -18.92 -13.12
N ASP A 302 -2.94 -19.88 -13.75
CA ASP A 302 -1.55 -20.23 -13.48
C ASP A 302 -0.54 -19.18 -13.98
N LYS A 303 -1.01 -18.16 -14.73
CA LYS A 303 -0.21 -17.01 -15.17
C LYS A 303 0.00 -15.96 -14.08
N ILE A 304 -0.75 -16.04 -12.98
CA ILE A 304 -0.62 -15.10 -11.85
C ILE A 304 0.79 -15.19 -11.25
N VAL A 305 1.40 -14.03 -11.06
CA VAL A 305 2.74 -13.86 -10.49
C VAL A 305 2.67 -13.30 -9.08
N ALA A 306 1.80 -12.30 -8.86
CA ALA A 306 1.54 -11.75 -7.54
C ALA A 306 0.09 -11.30 -7.43
N MET A 307 -0.48 -11.39 -6.23
CA MET A 307 -1.83 -10.90 -5.97
C MET A 307 -2.03 -10.50 -4.50
N ALA A 308 -2.99 -9.63 -4.31
CA ALA A 308 -3.54 -9.30 -2.99
C ALA A 308 -5.02 -8.96 -3.12
N SER A 309 -5.78 -9.16 -2.05
CA SER A 309 -7.20 -8.83 -2.00
C SER A 309 -7.63 -8.39 -0.61
N PHE A 310 -8.62 -7.52 -0.59
CA PHE A 310 -9.30 -7.02 0.60
C PHE A 310 -10.80 -6.97 0.32
N GLY A 311 -11.61 -7.19 1.33
CA GLY A 311 -13.06 -7.04 1.25
C GLY A 311 -13.69 -6.89 2.62
N THR A 312 -14.82 -6.21 2.67
CA THR A 312 -15.62 -6.05 3.89
C THR A 312 -17.11 -6.00 3.57
N GLY A 313 -17.93 -6.61 4.43
CA GLY A 313 -19.37 -6.44 4.45
C GLY A 313 -19.84 -5.41 5.47
N GLU A 314 -18.93 -4.87 6.29
CA GLU A 314 -19.26 -3.88 7.30
C GLU A 314 -19.44 -2.48 6.68
N THR A 315 -20.32 -1.67 7.29
CA THR A 315 -20.44 -0.25 6.90
C THR A 315 -19.21 0.53 7.37
N VAL A 316 -18.53 1.17 6.43
CA VAL A 316 -17.40 2.07 6.65
C VAL A 316 -17.82 3.47 6.22
N ALA A 317 -18.30 4.26 7.19
CA ALA A 317 -18.96 5.56 6.93
C ALA A 317 -17.97 6.68 6.58
N GLU A 318 -16.75 6.59 7.10
CA GLU A 318 -15.70 7.58 6.88
C GLU A 318 -14.60 6.98 6.01
N TYR A 319 -13.91 7.80 5.21
CA TYR A 319 -12.77 7.33 4.42
C TYR A 319 -11.72 6.68 5.31
N THR A 320 -11.48 5.43 5.04
CA THR A 320 -10.56 4.56 5.79
C THR A 320 -9.47 4.08 4.85
N PRO A 321 -8.19 4.08 5.25
CA PRO A 321 -7.13 3.56 4.40
C PRO A 321 -7.27 2.06 4.19
N PHE A 322 -7.00 1.59 2.96
CA PHE A 322 -6.75 0.19 2.65
C PHE A 322 -5.31 0.00 2.19
N GLU A 323 -4.78 -1.18 2.43
CA GLU A 323 -3.44 -1.58 2.02
C GLU A 323 -3.47 -3.02 1.50
N LEU A 324 -3.06 -3.21 0.25
CA LEU A 324 -2.86 -4.50 -0.39
C LEU A 324 -1.36 -4.74 -0.56
N ASN A 325 -0.77 -5.60 0.25
CA ASN A 325 0.61 -6.06 0.07
C ASN A 325 0.59 -7.24 -0.90
N LEU A 326 1.21 -7.11 -2.08
CA LEU A 326 1.19 -8.17 -3.09
C LEU A 326 2.04 -9.36 -2.62
N GLU A 327 1.40 -10.53 -2.59
CA GLU A 327 2.08 -11.80 -2.33
C GLU A 327 2.53 -12.42 -3.65
N TYR A 328 3.85 -12.54 -3.82
CA TYR A 328 4.47 -13.13 -5.00
C TYR A 328 4.46 -14.66 -4.89
N VAL A 329 3.75 -15.32 -5.81
CA VAL A 329 3.70 -16.79 -5.94
C VAL A 329 4.70 -17.31 -6.96
N LYS A 330 5.31 -16.41 -7.75
CA LYS A 330 6.40 -16.65 -8.70
C LYS A 330 7.43 -15.53 -8.60
N ASP A 331 8.68 -15.82 -8.95
CA ASP A 331 9.71 -14.79 -9.06
C ASP A 331 9.36 -13.81 -10.19
N TYR A 332 9.56 -12.51 -9.93
CA TYR A 332 9.46 -11.48 -10.94
C TYR A 332 10.74 -11.49 -11.81
N ASP A 333 10.56 -11.47 -13.13
CA ASP A 333 11.63 -11.45 -14.12
C ASP A 333 11.41 -10.26 -15.07
N ALA A 334 12.25 -9.22 -14.96
CA ALA A 334 12.11 -7.99 -15.74
C ALA A 334 12.23 -8.20 -17.27
N SER A 335 12.67 -9.39 -17.74
CA SER A 335 12.73 -9.72 -19.17
C SER A 335 11.40 -10.21 -19.74
N LYS A 336 10.39 -10.45 -18.90
CA LYS A 336 9.06 -10.94 -19.28
C LYS A 336 8.06 -9.80 -19.43
N THR A 337 6.97 -10.09 -20.13
CA THR A 337 5.85 -9.15 -20.28
C THR A 337 4.77 -9.44 -19.26
N TYR A 338 4.29 -8.39 -18.61
CA TYR A 338 3.25 -8.49 -17.57
C TYR A 338 2.09 -7.57 -17.87
N LYS A 339 0.93 -7.95 -17.32
CA LYS A 339 -0.19 -7.03 -17.11
C LYS A 339 -0.50 -6.93 -15.62
N PHE A 340 -0.92 -5.74 -15.21
CA PHE A 340 -1.32 -5.45 -13.84
C PHE A 340 -2.75 -4.92 -13.79
N ALA A 341 -3.58 -5.56 -12.98
CA ALA A 341 -4.96 -5.18 -12.71
C ALA A 341 -5.09 -4.69 -11.27
N VAL A 342 -5.74 -3.54 -11.07
CA VAL A 342 -6.33 -3.12 -9.80
C VAL A 342 -7.83 -3.12 -10.04
N ILE A 343 -8.59 -3.76 -9.16
CA ILE A 343 -10.02 -4.04 -9.36
C ILE A 343 -10.78 -3.59 -8.12
N PHE A 344 -11.80 -2.76 -8.34
CA PHE A 344 -12.75 -2.32 -7.33
C PHE A 344 -14.14 -2.83 -7.69
N SER A 345 -14.84 -3.42 -6.73
CA SER A 345 -16.21 -3.88 -6.88
C SER A 345 -17.07 -3.54 -5.66
N ALA A 346 -18.23 -2.96 -5.87
CA ALA A 346 -19.20 -2.70 -4.81
C ALA A 346 -19.85 -3.99 -4.28
N SER A 347 -19.76 -5.09 -5.04
CA SER A 347 -20.26 -6.43 -4.64
C SER A 347 -19.24 -7.49 -5.02
N ALA A 348 -18.67 -8.19 -4.04
CA ALA A 348 -17.60 -9.17 -4.22
C ALA A 348 -17.96 -10.31 -5.19
N ASP A 349 -19.20 -10.76 -5.17
CA ASP A 349 -19.72 -11.82 -6.05
C ASP A 349 -20.42 -11.26 -7.30
N GLY A 350 -20.24 -9.98 -7.61
CA GLY A 350 -20.92 -9.26 -8.68
C GLY A 350 -20.69 -9.85 -10.07
N ALA A 351 -19.47 -10.36 -10.34
CA ALA A 351 -19.17 -11.06 -11.60
C ALA A 351 -20.03 -12.29 -11.84
N ALA A 352 -20.47 -12.96 -10.77
CA ALA A 352 -21.41 -14.08 -10.84
C ALA A 352 -22.89 -13.64 -10.72
N TYR A 353 -23.17 -12.34 -10.88
CA TYR A 353 -24.50 -11.75 -10.74
C TYR A 353 -25.15 -11.94 -9.35
N ASN A 354 -24.33 -12.05 -8.31
CA ASN A 354 -24.78 -12.08 -6.92
C ASN A 354 -24.40 -10.74 -6.28
N ALA A 355 -25.38 -9.93 -5.90
CA ALA A 355 -25.14 -8.58 -5.39
C ALA A 355 -26.34 -8.04 -4.61
N ALA A 356 -26.14 -7.07 -3.73
CA ALA A 356 -27.23 -6.32 -3.13
C ALA A 356 -27.45 -4.98 -3.82
N VAL A 357 -28.71 -4.65 -4.07
CA VAL A 357 -29.10 -3.34 -4.61
C VAL A 357 -28.69 -2.24 -3.64
N GLY A 358 -27.95 -1.24 -4.16
CA GLY A 358 -27.51 -0.08 -3.38
C GLY A 358 -26.23 -0.32 -2.59
N SER A 359 -25.54 -1.47 -2.72
CA SER A 359 -24.17 -1.60 -2.21
C SER A 359 -23.30 -0.55 -2.87
N THR A 360 -22.66 0.30 -2.06
CA THR A 360 -21.92 1.47 -2.55
C THR A 360 -20.52 1.50 -1.99
N LEU A 361 -19.53 1.55 -2.89
CA LEU A 361 -18.11 1.66 -2.60
C LEU A 361 -17.59 3.01 -3.14
N TYR A 362 -16.93 3.78 -2.29
CA TYR A 362 -16.19 4.99 -2.68
C TYR A 362 -14.72 4.68 -2.65
N ILE A 363 -13.98 5.17 -3.65
CA ILE A 363 -12.52 4.99 -3.77
C ILE A 363 -11.88 6.33 -4.09
N ASP A 364 -10.78 6.63 -3.40
CA ASP A 364 -10.00 7.84 -3.63
C ASP A 364 -8.51 7.63 -3.32
N ASP A 365 -7.65 8.51 -3.89
CA ASP A 365 -6.20 8.59 -3.64
C ASP A 365 -5.48 7.22 -3.71
N VAL A 366 -5.68 6.49 -4.81
CA VAL A 366 -5.04 5.18 -5.02
C VAL A 366 -3.59 5.36 -5.45
N THR A 367 -2.69 4.69 -4.75
CA THR A 367 -1.26 4.67 -5.04
C THR A 367 -0.77 3.25 -5.26
N ILE A 368 -0.07 3.00 -6.36
CA ILE A 368 0.67 1.78 -6.60
C ILE A 368 2.15 2.05 -6.26
N GLU A 369 2.67 1.33 -5.29
CA GLU A 369 4.09 1.33 -4.93
C GLU A 369 4.81 0.20 -5.67
N ASN A 370 5.89 0.54 -6.38
CA ASN A 370 6.71 -0.40 -7.12
C ASN A 370 8.12 -0.44 -6.54
N GLU A 371 8.68 -1.63 -6.43
CA GLU A 371 10.09 -1.82 -6.14
C GLU A 371 10.93 -1.45 -7.38
N VAL A 372 11.96 -0.68 -7.20
CA VAL A 372 12.95 -0.39 -8.25
C VAL A 372 13.87 -1.60 -8.37
N VAL A 373 13.72 -2.33 -9.46
CA VAL A 373 14.60 -3.49 -9.77
C VAL A 373 15.85 -2.93 -10.44
N ALA A 374 17.03 -3.20 -9.88
CA ALA A 374 18.29 -2.81 -10.51
C ALA A 374 18.46 -3.58 -11.83
N GLU A 375 18.80 -2.84 -12.90
CA GLU A 375 19.11 -3.42 -14.22
C GLU A 375 20.37 -4.31 -14.20
#